data_6a5520bfcd16f0e084822a006ea74ab2
#
_entry.id   6a5520bfcd16f0e084822a006ea74ab2
#
_cell.length_a   1.000
_cell.length_b   1.000
_cell.length_c   1.000
_cell.angle_alpha   90.00
_cell.angle_beta   90.00
_cell.angle_gamma   90.00
#
_symmetry.space_group_name_H-M   'P 1'
#
loop_
_entity.id
_entity.type
_entity.pdbx_description
1 polymer ?
#
loop_
_entity_poly.entity_id
_entity_poly.type
_entity_poly.pdbx_seq_one_letter_code
_entity_poly.pdbx_strand_id
1 'polypeptide(L)'
;LMALRILRDEVLHSARTPFRYNTGRVLIQIMKEIIRSRQDELTQLKLVHDFRKVTSGNPRLVRQFLNTYHLLEMPEEWNQLTVDHHVHDANTKGRKNATHLIMDAWIKGIRYITVVYYNYVEPAAARELLQAAEIMGVDVRIGLEFRTPFRDRFVCFVWAPRGFSDPEAFLSFLAERPMVALMNEGRKASLWMQRHVMDTLQLWNAKHAPALAEELEIPVPLLEPEAFLAYVGTGQTSFLHLAEYAHKTLLKHLVQRVKALQEEALTATSERQSQIAQLIRRMDMLTTEVIMETWLKPERNPELPSPDVPDNAPDTPELLRMPPHVLLDWLSCLRSGYRITLQLAELTAEDVLELLWDCQGMITHLELFNLKEWQEGHLRHLTAINDLQIAINKGSVLHLKQILRGMIRTLEASSSEKDKERCAKFRIILRNIPSLQAPYKVAPLRIRIGTDSTSHSGVRHGMGLAMPETLPHGARRQI
;
A
#
# COMPACT_ATOMS: atom_id res chain seq x y z
N LEU A 1 10.82 -16.94 -13.13
CA LEU A 1 12.18 -16.44 -12.86
C LEU A 1 13.14 -16.68 -14.04
N MET A 2 13.27 -17.89 -14.57
CA MET A 2 14.10 -18.15 -15.77
C MET A 2 13.65 -17.31 -16.96
N ALA A 3 12.36 -17.28 -17.27
CA ALA A 3 11.82 -16.42 -18.33
C ALA A 3 12.09 -14.93 -18.09
N LEU A 4 12.02 -14.46 -16.85
CA LEU A 4 12.33 -13.08 -16.49
C LEU A 4 13.80 -12.72 -16.77
N ARG A 5 14.73 -13.62 -16.45
CA ARG A 5 16.17 -13.45 -16.73
C ARG A 5 16.44 -13.37 -18.24
N ILE A 6 15.91 -14.32 -18.99
CA ILE A 6 16.02 -14.33 -20.46
C ILE A 6 15.45 -13.04 -21.04
N LEU A 7 14.23 -12.65 -20.64
CA LEU A 7 13.59 -11.42 -21.11
C LEU A 7 14.48 -10.18 -20.85
N ARG A 8 15.00 -10.02 -19.64
CA ARG A 8 15.86 -8.90 -19.30
C ARG A 8 17.15 -8.90 -20.14
N ASP A 9 17.81 -10.01 -20.23
CA ASP A 9 19.12 -10.13 -20.90
C ASP A 9 18.97 -9.90 -22.42
N GLU A 10 17.96 -10.49 -23.06
CA GLU A 10 17.67 -10.28 -24.48
C GLU A 10 17.27 -8.82 -24.80
N VAL A 11 16.41 -8.23 -23.97
CA VAL A 11 16.00 -6.83 -24.15
C VAL A 11 17.18 -5.88 -23.98
N LEU A 12 18.01 -6.07 -22.94
CA LEU A 12 19.18 -5.23 -22.73
C LEU A 12 20.29 -5.48 -23.75
N HIS A 13 20.38 -6.70 -24.29
CA HIS A 13 21.32 -6.99 -25.39
C HIS A 13 20.90 -6.33 -26.68
N SER A 14 19.62 -6.33 -27.02
CA SER A 14 19.09 -5.65 -28.21
C SER A 14 19.13 -4.13 -28.12
N ALA A 15 19.14 -3.55 -26.92
CA ALA A 15 19.17 -2.11 -26.66
C ALA A 15 20.62 -1.58 -26.57
N ARG A 16 21.41 -1.68 -27.64
CA ARG A 16 22.84 -1.29 -27.70
C ARG A 16 23.10 0.21 -27.91
N THR A 17 22.52 1.06 -27.11
CA THR A 17 22.67 2.51 -27.29
C THR A 17 23.04 3.20 -26.00
N PRO A 18 23.48 4.48 -26.04
CA PRO A 18 23.62 5.28 -24.81
C PRO A 18 22.32 5.41 -24.02
N PHE A 19 21.18 5.09 -24.65
CA PHE A 19 19.85 5.15 -24.06
C PHE A 19 19.29 3.75 -23.73
N ARG A 20 20.14 2.86 -23.28
CA ARG A 20 19.91 1.42 -23.16
C ARG A 20 18.79 1.06 -22.19
N TYR A 21 18.81 1.59 -20.98
CA TYR A 21 17.80 1.26 -19.97
C TYR A 21 16.42 1.83 -20.31
N ASN A 22 16.36 3.08 -20.77
CA ASN A 22 15.09 3.66 -21.21
C ASN A 22 14.52 2.91 -22.42
N THR A 23 15.35 2.50 -23.36
CA THR A 23 14.94 1.65 -24.49
C THR A 23 14.39 0.31 -23.99
N GLY A 24 15.11 -0.38 -23.11
CA GLY A 24 14.68 -1.64 -22.52
C GLY A 24 13.34 -1.54 -21.79
N ARG A 25 13.13 -0.47 -21.03
CA ARG A 25 11.86 -0.20 -20.31
C ARG A 25 10.68 -0.09 -21.28
N VAL A 26 10.85 0.66 -22.37
CA VAL A 26 9.83 0.80 -23.41
C VAL A 26 9.57 -0.53 -24.12
N LEU A 27 10.62 -1.29 -24.47
CA LEU A 27 10.47 -2.59 -25.13
C LEU A 27 9.66 -3.57 -24.29
N ILE A 28 9.96 -3.69 -22.98
CA ILE A 28 9.19 -4.57 -22.08
C ILE A 28 7.76 -4.08 -21.93
N GLN A 29 7.52 -2.77 -21.88
CA GLN A 29 6.16 -2.22 -21.83
C GLN A 29 5.36 -2.56 -23.11
N ILE A 30 5.96 -2.41 -24.29
CA ILE A 30 5.31 -2.81 -25.56
C ILE A 30 4.99 -4.31 -25.54
N MET A 31 5.90 -5.17 -25.09
CA MET A 31 5.64 -6.61 -24.96
C MET A 31 4.44 -6.91 -24.05
N LYS A 32 4.30 -6.20 -22.94
CA LYS A 32 3.11 -6.31 -22.06
C LYS A 32 1.82 -5.94 -22.81
N GLU A 33 1.85 -4.87 -23.60
CA GLU A 33 0.67 -4.43 -24.37
C GLU A 33 0.33 -5.44 -25.48
N ILE A 34 1.31 -6.05 -26.16
CA ILE A 34 1.08 -7.13 -27.12
C ILE A 34 0.34 -8.31 -26.46
N ILE A 35 0.76 -8.69 -25.25
CA ILE A 35 0.12 -9.78 -24.51
C ILE A 35 -1.32 -9.41 -24.09
N ARG A 36 -1.56 -8.16 -23.72
CA ARG A 36 -2.89 -7.66 -23.33
C ARG A 36 -3.85 -7.60 -24.51
N SER A 37 -3.36 -7.32 -25.70
CA SER A 37 -4.15 -7.16 -26.93
C SER A 37 -4.36 -8.49 -27.68
N ARG A 38 -4.38 -9.65 -27.00
CA ARG A 38 -4.44 -10.98 -27.61
C ARG A 38 -5.63 -11.21 -28.56
N GLN A 39 -6.69 -10.44 -28.43
CA GLN A 39 -7.91 -10.56 -29.24
C GLN A 39 -8.00 -9.49 -30.34
N ASP A 40 -6.99 -8.64 -30.51
CA ASP A 40 -6.95 -7.58 -31.49
C ASP A 40 -5.65 -7.65 -32.31
N GLU A 41 -5.72 -8.38 -33.44
CA GLU A 41 -4.59 -8.60 -34.33
C GLU A 41 -4.03 -7.30 -34.92
N LEU A 42 -4.88 -6.31 -35.23
CA LEU A 42 -4.43 -5.03 -35.78
C LEU A 42 -3.62 -4.25 -34.76
N THR A 43 -4.09 -4.23 -33.51
CA THR A 43 -3.34 -3.59 -32.43
C THR A 43 -2.03 -4.34 -32.16
N GLN A 44 -2.03 -5.69 -32.17
CA GLN A 44 -0.80 -6.46 -32.02
C GLN A 44 0.21 -6.17 -33.13
N LEU A 45 -0.21 -6.10 -34.40
CA LEU A 45 0.68 -5.76 -35.53
C LEU A 45 1.29 -4.37 -35.39
N LYS A 46 0.50 -3.35 -34.97
CA LYS A 46 1.02 -2.02 -34.67
C LYS A 46 2.06 -2.04 -33.58
N LEU A 47 1.80 -2.74 -32.48
CA LEU A 47 2.73 -2.86 -31.36
C LEU A 47 4.01 -3.59 -31.74
N VAL A 48 3.95 -4.63 -32.57
CA VAL A 48 5.14 -5.32 -33.11
C VAL A 48 5.96 -4.37 -34.02
N HIS A 49 5.30 -3.57 -34.83
CA HIS A 49 5.97 -2.56 -35.63
C HIS A 49 6.66 -1.49 -34.74
N ASP A 50 5.99 -1.03 -33.71
CA ASP A 50 6.56 -0.07 -32.76
C ASP A 50 7.72 -0.68 -31.97
N PHE A 51 7.63 -1.95 -31.58
CA PHE A 51 8.75 -2.68 -30.99
C PHE A 51 9.99 -2.62 -31.88
N ARG A 52 9.84 -2.95 -33.18
CA ARG A 52 10.94 -2.88 -34.15
C ARG A 52 11.53 -1.47 -34.29
N LYS A 53 10.72 -0.42 -34.24
CA LYS A 53 11.21 0.96 -34.26
C LYS A 53 12.05 1.28 -33.03
N VAL A 54 11.56 0.89 -31.85
CA VAL A 54 12.23 1.17 -30.56
C VAL A 54 13.57 0.45 -30.44
N THR A 55 13.73 -0.75 -31.02
CA THR A 55 15.02 -1.48 -31.03
C THR A 55 16.15 -0.69 -31.68
N SER A 56 15.85 0.30 -32.55
CA SER A 56 16.84 1.21 -33.11
C SER A 56 17.55 2.06 -32.04
N GLY A 57 16.94 2.21 -30.86
CA GLY A 57 17.47 2.98 -29.74
C GLY A 57 17.58 4.48 -29.98
N ASN A 58 16.89 5.00 -31.02
CA ASN A 58 16.89 6.44 -31.29
C ASN A 58 16.29 7.21 -30.09
N PRO A 59 17.05 8.09 -29.42
CA PRO A 59 16.59 8.76 -28.21
C PRO A 59 15.30 9.58 -28.37
N ARG A 60 15.10 10.21 -29.55
CA ARG A 60 13.87 10.97 -29.83
C ARG A 60 12.66 10.05 -29.87
N LEU A 61 12.81 8.92 -30.53
CA LEU A 61 11.73 7.94 -30.66
C LEU A 61 11.43 7.28 -29.32
N VAL A 62 12.46 6.88 -28.56
CA VAL A 62 12.29 6.29 -27.23
C VAL A 62 11.59 7.27 -26.29
N ARG A 63 11.93 8.56 -26.29
CA ARG A 63 11.23 9.60 -25.54
C ARG A 63 9.77 9.73 -25.92
N GLN A 64 9.45 9.63 -27.20
CA GLN A 64 8.06 9.61 -27.65
C GLN A 64 7.28 8.45 -27.04
N PHE A 65 7.86 7.24 -27.02
CA PHE A 65 7.19 6.09 -26.41
C PHE A 65 7.17 6.14 -24.88
N LEU A 66 8.19 6.69 -24.22
CA LEU A 66 8.12 6.98 -22.79
C LEU A 66 6.89 7.85 -22.47
N ASN A 67 6.65 8.92 -23.25
CA ASN A 67 5.47 9.76 -23.09
C ASN A 67 4.17 9.00 -23.36
N THR A 68 4.12 8.22 -24.44
CA THR A 68 2.93 7.42 -24.78
C THR A 68 2.52 6.46 -23.65
N TYR A 69 3.51 5.90 -22.95
CA TYR A 69 3.28 4.98 -21.83
C TYR A 69 3.33 5.63 -20.45
N HIS A 70 3.36 6.97 -20.38
CA HIS A 70 3.46 7.72 -19.12
C HIS A 70 4.63 7.29 -18.24
N LEU A 71 5.77 6.99 -18.87
CA LEU A 71 7.01 6.62 -18.19
C LEU A 71 7.96 7.83 -18.18
N LEU A 72 8.49 8.16 -17.00
CA LEU A 72 9.53 9.19 -16.91
C LEU A 72 10.83 8.70 -17.53
N GLU A 73 11.53 9.59 -18.25
CA GLU A 73 12.91 9.35 -18.65
C GLU A 73 13.80 9.27 -17.40
N MET A 74 14.56 8.18 -17.28
CA MET A 74 15.48 7.97 -16.17
C MET A 74 16.92 8.12 -16.62
N PRO A 75 17.85 8.55 -15.74
CA PRO A 75 19.28 8.53 -16.03
C PRO A 75 19.76 7.11 -16.32
N GLU A 76 20.58 6.95 -17.35
CA GLU A 76 21.14 5.64 -17.72
C GLU A 76 22.12 5.08 -16.69
N GLU A 77 22.76 5.93 -15.91
CA GLU A 77 23.72 5.53 -14.87
C GLU A 77 23.10 4.98 -13.60
N TRP A 78 21.80 5.04 -13.48
CA TRP A 78 21.05 4.54 -12.29
C TRP A 78 21.61 5.00 -10.93
N ASN A 79 22.29 6.12 -10.88
CA ASN A 79 22.77 6.74 -9.64
C ASN A 79 21.67 7.53 -8.93
N GLN A 80 20.49 7.57 -9.51
CA GLN A 80 19.35 8.32 -9.06
C GLN A 80 18.44 7.48 -8.17
N LEU A 81 17.85 8.12 -7.17
CA LEU A 81 16.92 7.50 -6.22
C LEU A 81 15.47 7.68 -6.68
N THR A 82 14.95 6.70 -7.40
CA THR A 82 13.51 6.47 -7.50
C THR A 82 13.14 5.41 -6.47
N VAL A 83 12.25 5.74 -5.56
CA VAL A 83 11.99 4.91 -4.38
C VAL A 83 10.50 4.67 -4.20
N ASP A 84 10.18 3.55 -3.59
CA ASP A 84 8.89 3.32 -2.97
C ASP A 84 9.09 2.46 -1.72
N HIS A 85 8.77 3.03 -0.58
CA HIS A 85 9.00 2.33 0.68
C HIS A 85 7.75 1.64 1.23
N HIS A 86 6.66 1.62 0.44
CA HIS A 86 5.43 0.95 0.85
C HIS A 86 4.63 0.52 -0.39
N VAL A 87 4.75 -0.75 -0.75
CA VAL A 87 3.95 -1.38 -1.83
C VAL A 87 3.54 -2.78 -1.41
N HIS A 88 2.49 -3.27 -2.04
CA HIS A 88 1.94 -4.60 -1.78
C HIS A 88 1.96 -5.48 -3.03
N ASP A 89 2.21 -6.78 -2.84
CA ASP A 89 2.06 -7.81 -3.86
C ASP A 89 0.80 -8.67 -3.63
N ALA A 90 0.57 -9.66 -4.49
CA ALA A 90 -0.59 -10.53 -4.44
C ALA A 90 -0.62 -11.48 -3.23
N ASN A 91 0.43 -11.55 -2.43
CA ASN A 91 0.43 -12.30 -1.16
C ASN A 91 -0.17 -11.50 0.00
N THR A 92 -0.55 -10.24 -0.26
CA THR A 92 -1.31 -9.40 0.65
C THR A 92 -2.58 -8.90 -0.03
N LYS A 93 -2.73 -7.61 -0.27
CA LYS A 93 -3.85 -6.97 -0.98
C LYS A 93 -3.49 -6.53 -2.40
N GLY A 94 -2.27 -6.78 -2.85
CA GLY A 94 -1.81 -6.36 -4.16
C GLY A 94 -2.31 -7.28 -5.28
N ARG A 95 -2.43 -6.74 -6.49
CA ARG A 95 -2.90 -7.48 -7.66
C ARG A 95 -1.83 -8.35 -8.31
N LYS A 96 -0.56 -7.97 -8.21
CA LYS A 96 0.55 -8.59 -8.95
C LYS A 96 1.35 -9.49 -8.04
N ASN A 97 1.71 -10.69 -8.54
CA ASN A 97 2.69 -11.51 -7.85
C ASN A 97 4.06 -10.82 -7.80
N ALA A 98 4.94 -11.33 -6.98
CA ALA A 98 6.24 -10.73 -6.73
C ALA A 98 7.06 -10.50 -8.00
N THR A 99 7.10 -11.47 -8.91
CA THR A 99 7.82 -11.39 -10.20
C THR A 99 7.28 -10.25 -11.07
N HIS A 100 5.96 -10.12 -11.23
CA HIS A 100 5.35 -9.04 -12.00
C HIS A 100 5.49 -7.68 -11.34
N LEU A 101 5.45 -7.61 -10.01
CA LEU A 101 5.68 -6.38 -9.25
C LEU A 101 7.08 -5.82 -9.52
N ILE A 102 8.10 -6.68 -9.44
CA ILE A 102 9.50 -6.29 -9.69
C ILE A 102 9.73 -5.87 -11.15
N MET A 103 9.13 -6.59 -12.11
CA MET A 103 9.20 -6.21 -13.52
C MET A 103 8.58 -4.81 -13.74
N ASP A 104 7.44 -4.52 -13.12
CA ASP A 104 6.80 -3.21 -13.22
C ASP A 104 7.60 -2.12 -12.50
N ALA A 105 8.21 -2.41 -11.36
CA ALA A 105 9.11 -1.50 -10.68
C ALA A 105 10.28 -1.12 -11.59
N TRP A 106 10.88 -2.10 -12.26
CA TRP A 106 11.96 -1.88 -13.21
C TRP A 106 11.53 -1.03 -14.41
N ILE A 107 10.35 -1.34 -15.01
CA ILE A 107 9.78 -0.54 -16.12
C ILE A 107 9.58 0.91 -15.70
N LYS A 108 9.10 1.15 -14.48
CA LYS A 108 8.89 2.50 -13.93
C LYS A 108 10.19 3.20 -13.50
N GLY A 109 11.31 2.51 -13.52
CA GLY A 109 12.61 3.05 -13.09
C GLY A 109 12.78 3.10 -11.58
N ILE A 110 12.03 2.32 -10.82
CA ILE A 110 12.15 2.24 -9.37
C ILE A 110 13.35 1.36 -9.03
N ARG A 111 14.29 1.91 -8.28
CA ARG A 111 15.51 1.21 -7.88
C ARG A 111 15.41 0.63 -6.47
N TYR A 112 14.74 1.33 -5.56
CA TYR A 112 14.55 0.90 -4.18
C TYR A 112 13.07 0.70 -3.91
N ILE A 113 12.69 -0.48 -3.42
CA ILE A 113 11.32 -0.82 -3.10
C ILE A 113 11.26 -1.56 -1.76
N THR A 114 10.27 -1.24 -0.93
CA THR A 114 9.92 -2.07 0.22
C THR A 114 8.56 -2.71 -0.05
N VAL A 115 8.54 -4.03 -0.12
CA VAL A 115 7.29 -4.80 -0.25
C VAL A 115 6.83 -5.16 1.15
N VAL A 116 5.61 -4.74 1.47
CA VAL A 116 5.04 -4.86 2.81
C VAL A 116 4.02 -5.98 2.85
N TYR A 117 4.16 -6.85 3.86
CA TYR A 117 3.27 -7.96 4.15
C TYR A 117 2.59 -7.74 5.50
N TYR A 118 1.31 -8.13 5.63
CA TYR A 118 0.59 -8.00 6.88
C TYR A 118 0.93 -9.14 7.82
N ASN A 119 1.44 -8.79 8.99
CA ASN A 119 1.71 -9.68 10.13
C ASN A 119 2.71 -10.83 9.85
N TYR A 120 2.77 -11.39 8.64
CA TYR A 120 3.69 -12.48 8.28
C TYR A 120 4.01 -12.48 6.78
N VAL A 121 5.08 -13.17 6.41
CA VAL A 121 5.44 -13.45 5.01
C VAL A 121 5.74 -14.93 4.83
N GLU A 122 5.18 -15.53 3.78
CA GLU A 122 5.51 -16.91 3.43
C GLU A 122 6.92 -17.01 2.83
N PRO A 123 7.75 -17.99 3.25
CA PRO A 123 9.11 -18.13 2.73
C PRO A 123 9.18 -18.29 1.20
N ALA A 124 8.17 -18.90 0.59
CA ALA A 124 8.08 -19.04 -0.86
C ALA A 124 7.87 -17.69 -1.56
N ALA A 125 7.00 -16.82 -1.00
CA ALA A 125 6.77 -15.47 -1.50
C ALA A 125 8.02 -14.58 -1.35
N ALA A 126 8.68 -14.66 -0.20
CA ALA A 126 9.93 -13.96 0.05
C ALA A 126 11.02 -14.39 -0.94
N ARG A 127 11.16 -15.69 -1.20
CA ARG A 127 12.13 -16.23 -2.16
C ARG A 127 11.85 -15.74 -3.58
N GLU A 128 10.60 -15.82 -4.05
CA GLU A 128 10.23 -15.33 -5.38
C GLU A 128 10.57 -13.85 -5.54
N LEU A 129 10.21 -13.03 -4.56
CA LEU A 129 10.45 -11.60 -4.56
C LEU A 129 11.95 -11.26 -4.63
N LEU A 130 12.75 -11.86 -3.75
CA LEU A 130 14.19 -11.57 -3.66
C LEU A 130 14.93 -12.05 -4.92
N GLN A 131 14.59 -13.22 -5.45
CA GLN A 131 15.20 -13.73 -6.68
C GLN A 131 14.80 -12.91 -7.92
N ALA A 132 13.53 -12.46 -8.00
CA ALA A 132 13.11 -11.56 -9.07
C ALA A 132 13.86 -10.22 -9.00
N ALA A 133 14.02 -9.68 -7.79
CA ALA A 133 14.74 -8.44 -7.54
C ALA A 133 16.21 -8.54 -7.94
N GLU A 134 16.89 -9.62 -7.56
CA GLU A 134 18.28 -9.90 -7.96
C GLU A 134 18.43 -9.97 -9.49
N ILE A 135 17.53 -10.70 -10.16
CA ILE A 135 17.52 -10.81 -11.62
C ILE A 135 17.40 -9.42 -12.27
N MET A 136 16.48 -8.59 -11.78
CA MET A 136 16.20 -7.27 -12.38
C MET A 136 17.15 -6.16 -11.90
N GLY A 137 17.98 -6.41 -10.90
CA GLY A 137 18.86 -5.40 -10.29
C GLY A 137 18.07 -4.31 -9.54
N VAL A 138 17.00 -4.69 -8.86
CA VAL A 138 16.18 -3.82 -8.01
C VAL A 138 16.50 -4.13 -6.55
N ASP A 139 16.83 -3.12 -5.75
CA ASP A 139 16.99 -3.26 -4.31
C ASP A 139 15.66 -3.44 -3.62
N VAL A 140 15.38 -4.64 -3.14
CA VAL A 140 14.15 -4.96 -2.44
C VAL A 140 14.38 -5.13 -0.94
N ARG A 141 13.43 -4.66 -0.17
CA ARG A 141 13.29 -4.96 1.25
C ARG A 141 11.93 -5.56 1.52
N ILE A 142 11.91 -6.51 2.45
CA ILE A 142 10.69 -7.08 2.98
C ILE A 142 10.37 -6.37 4.29
N GLY A 143 9.17 -5.80 4.36
CA GLY A 143 8.60 -5.21 5.56
C GLY A 143 7.44 -6.03 6.06
N LEU A 144 7.29 -6.15 7.37
CA LEU A 144 6.11 -6.73 8.02
C LEU A 144 5.36 -5.62 8.73
N GLU A 145 4.10 -5.45 8.36
CA GLU A 145 3.21 -4.47 8.98
C GLU A 145 2.44 -5.12 10.10
N PHE A 146 2.49 -4.50 11.27
CA PHE A 146 1.78 -4.92 12.47
C PHE A 146 0.86 -3.81 12.96
N ARG A 147 -0.31 -4.19 13.43
CA ARG A 147 -1.27 -3.30 14.09
C ARG A 147 -1.20 -3.53 15.60
N THR A 148 -1.12 -2.48 16.38
CA THR A 148 -1.11 -2.54 17.83
C THR A 148 -2.11 -1.55 18.44
N PRO A 149 -2.73 -1.87 19.60
CA PRO A 149 -3.66 -0.95 20.24
C PRO A 149 -2.92 0.25 20.80
N PHE A 150 -3.44 1.42 20.48
CA PHE A 150 -2.99 2.68 21.03
C PHE A 150 -4.20 3.55 21.34
N ARG A 151 -4.49 3.76 22.60
CA ARG A 151 -5.71 4.40 23.07
C ARG A 151 -6.97 3.66 22.61
N ASP A 152 -7.81 4.29 21.81
CA ASP A 152 -9.08 3.76 21.29
C ASP A 152 -9.00 3.30 19.82
N ARG A 153 -7.79 3.19 19.27
CA ARG A 153 -7.56 2.79 17.88
C ARG A 153 -6.31 1.92 17.73
N PHE A 154 -6.13 1.37 16.55
CA PHE A 154 -4.85 0.75 16.17
C PHE A 154 -3.90 1.77 15.57
N VAL A 155 -2.60 1.56 15.82
CA VAL A 155 -1.50 2.19 15.09
C VAL A 155 -0.70 1.13 14.35
N CYS A 156 -0.15 1.50 13.20
CA CYS A 156 0.55 0.58 12.31
C CYS A 156 2.05 0.86 12.31
N PHE A 157 2.82 -0.23 12.41
CA PHE A 157 4.28 -0.21 12.31
C PHE A 157 4.74 -1.15 11.21
N VAL A 158 5.65 -0.69 10.37
CA VAL A 158 6.35 -1.55 9.41
C VAL A 158 7.73 -1.87 9.96
N TRP A 159 7.95 -3.13 10.30
CA TRP A 159 9.25 -3.65 10.69
C TRP A 159 9.96 -4.26 9.49
N ALA A 160 11.18 -3.83 9.20
CA ALA A 160 12.02 -4.34 8.12
C ALA A 160 13.39 -4.75 8.68
N PRO A 161 13.64 -6.06 8.87
CA PRO A 161 14.95 -6.56 9.32
C PRO A 161 16.02 -6.31 8.26
N ARG A 162 17.26 -6.11 8.68
CA ARG A 162 18.39 -5.70 7.85
C ARG A 162 19.67 -6.47 8.18
N GLY A 163 20.69 -6.24 7.35
CA GLY A 163 22.02 -6.81 7.59
C GLY A 163 22.14 -8.25 7.10
N PHE A 164 21.44 -8.59 6.01
CA PHE A 164 21.60 -9.86 5.32
C PHE A 164 22.60 -9.67 4.17
N SER A 165 23.50 -10.64 4.00
CA SER A 165 24.49 -10.64 2.93
C SER A 165 23.86 -10.89 1.55
N ASP A 166 22.84 -11.73 1.53
CA ASP A 166 22.20 -12.26 0.34
C ASP A 166 20.77 -12.75 0.63
N PRO A 167 19.99 -13.11 -0.39
CA PRO A 167 18.64 -13.65 -0.23
C PRO A 167 18.54 -14.90 0.65
N GLU A 168 19.51 -15.82 0.58
CA GLU A 168 19.48 -17.07 1.35
C GLU A 168 19.70 -16.81 2.84
N ALA A 169 20.52 -15.82 3.20
CA ALA A 169 20.69 -15.39 4.58
C ALA A 169 19.36 -14.86 5.17
N PHE A 170 18.57 -14.13 4.37
CA PHE A 170 17.25 -13.70 4.79
C PHE A 170 16.26 -14.88 4.96
N LEU A 171 16.26 -15.82 4.01
CA LEU A 171 15.41 -17.01 4.09
C LEU A 171 15.78 -17.91 5.28
N SER A 172 17.07 -18.04 5.58
CA SER A 172 17.55 -18.74 6.77
C SER A 172 17.06 -18.08 8.05
N PHE A 173 17.09 -16.75 8.11
CA PHE A 173 16.53 -15.99 9.22
C PHE A 173 15.04 -16.24 9.41
N LEU A 174 14.25 -16.32 8.33
CA LEU A 174 12.81 -16.65 8.42
C LEU A 174 12.56 -18.04 9.00
N ALA A 175 13.51 -18.97 8.89
CA ALA A 175 13.44 -20.33 9.44
C ALA A 175 13.88 -20.43 10.91
N GLU A 176 14.43 -19.37 11.50
CA GLU A 176 14.81 -19.35 12.91
C GLU A 176 13.59 -19.50 13.81
N ARG A 177 13.73 -20.27 14.90
CA ARG A 177 12.60 -20.55 15.82
C ARG A 177 11.85 -19.30 16.30
N PRO A 178 12.52 -18.20 16.73
CA PRO A 178 11.82 -16.99 17.16
C PRO A 178 11.04 -16.32 16.00
N MET A 179 11.58 -16.35 14.79
CA MET A 179 10.90 -15.83 13.60
C MET A 179 9.67 -16.67 13.25
N VAL A 180 9.79 -18.01 13.27
CA VAL A 180 8.66 -18.91 13.03
C VAL A 180 7.55 -18.68 14.08
N ALA A 181 7.91 -18.44 15.34
CA ALA A 181 6.93 -18.10 16.38
C ALA A 181 6.19 -16.80 16.06
N LEU A 182 6.91 -15.72 15.69
CA LEU A 182 6.30 -14.46 15.28
C LEU A 182 5.37 -14.66 14.05
N MET A 183 5.83 -15.40 13.02
CA MET A 183 5.01 -15.66 11.82
C MET A 183 3.72 -16.44 12.16
N ASN A 184 3.78 -17.35 13.12
CA ASN A 184 2.59 -18.09 13.56
C ASN A 184 1.58 -17.18 14.28
N GLU A 185 2.03 -16.28 15.15
CA GLU A 185 1.15 -15.26 15.74
C GLU A 185 0.58 -14.31 14.66
N GLY A 186 1.40 -13.94 13.69
CA GLY A 186 0.94 -13.16 12.54
C GLY A 186 -0.16 -13.85 11.72
N ARG A 187 -0.05 -15.17 11.50
CA ARG A 187 -1.10 -15.96 10.83
C ARG A 187 -2.40 -15.96 11.64
N LYS A 188 -2.34 -16.05 12.97
CA LYS A 188 -3.54 -15.95 13.82
C LYS A 188 -4.23 -14.60 13.65
N ALA A 189 -3.46 -13.51 13.61
CA ALA A 189 -4.01 -12.17 13.35
C ALA A 189 -4.66 -12.05 11.97
N SER A 190 -4.05 -12.63 10.93
CA SER A 190 -4.64 -12.65 9.59
C SER A 190 -5.90 -13.51 9.50
N LEU A 191 -5.95 -14.66 10.17
CA LEU A 191 -7.15 -15.49 10.24
C LEU A 191 -8.28 -14.81 11.03
N TRP A 192 -7.95 -14.04 12.06
CA TRP A 192 -8.92 -13.24 12.79
C TRP A 192 -9.54 -12.17 11.88
N MET A 193 -8.72 -11.44 11.09
CA MET A 193 -9.22 -10.49 10.10
C MET A 193 -10.07 -11.19 9.03
N GLN A 194 -9.65 -12.35 8.55
CA GLN A 194 -10.43 -13.13 7.59
C GLN A 194 -11.85 -13.43 8.10
N ARG A 195 -12.01 -13.81 9.39
CA ARG A 195 -13.35 -14.03 9.99
C ARG A 195 -14.23 -12.79 9.85
N HIS A 196 -13.72 -11.60 10.19
CA HIS A 196 -14.49 -10.35 10.05
C HIS A 196 -14.91 -10.06 8.60
N VAL A 197 -14.03 -10.34 7.64
CA VAL A 197 -14.37 -10.21 6.21
C VAL A 197 -15.44 -11.22 5.80
N MET A 198 -15.39 -12.45 6.31
CA MET A 198 -16.39 -13.49 6.05
C MET A 198 -17.75 -13.15 6.66
N ASP A 199 -17.78 -12.59 7.88
CA ASP A 199 -19.00 -12.13 8.52
C ASP A 199 -19.63 -10.98 7.71
N THR A 200 -18.81 -10.07 7.20
CA THR A 200 -19.26 -9.00 6.30
C THR A 200 -19.79 -9.53 4.96
N LEU A 201 -19.19 -10.60 4.41
CA LEU A 201 -19.70 -11.28 3.22
C LEU A 201 -21.10 -11.87 3.48
N GLN A 202 -21.31 -12.51 4.63
CA GLN A 202 -22.62 -13.04 5.00
C GLN A 202 -23.67 -11.91 5.15
N LEU A 203 -23.25 -10.80 5.76
CA LEU A 203 -24.13 -9.62 5.91
C LEU A 203 -24.43 -8.98 4.55
N TRP A 204 -23.45 -8.92 3.63
CA TRP A 204 -23.68 -8.50 2.27
C TRP A 204 -24.80 -9.32 1.61
N ASN A 205 -24.72 -10.64 1.69
CA ASN A 205 -25.74 -11.52 1.13
C ASN A 205 -27.11 -11.34 1.75
N ALA A 206 -27.16 -11.14 3.06
CA ALA A 206 -28.43 -11.03 3.80
C ALA A 206 -29.10 -9.66 3.66
N LYS A 207 -28.33 -8.57 3.59
CA LYS A 207 -28.84 -7.20 3.70
C LYS A 207 -28.57 -6.35 2.47
N HIS A 208 -27.31 -6.29 2.03
CA HIS A 208 -26.90 -5.33 1.01
C HIS A 208 -27.22 -5.80 -0.42
N ALA A 209 -27.04 -7.09 -0.72
CA ALA A 209 -27.32 -7.63 -2.05
C ALA A 209 -28.81 -7.51 -2.42
N PRO A 210 -29.81 -7.83 -1.55
CA PRO A 210 -31.20 -7.61 -1.85
C PRO A 210 -31.56 -6.12 -2.08
N ALA A 211 -31.03 -5.22 -1.25
CA ALA A 211 -31.27 -3.79 -1.40
C ALA A 211 -30.70 -3.24 -2.72
N LEU A 212 -29.49 -3.67 -3.09
CA LEU A 212 -28.86 -3.30 -4.36
C LEU A 212 -29.62 -3.87 -5.56
N ALA A 213 -30.15 -5.09 -5.45
CA ALA A 213 -30.97 -5.72 -6.49
C ALA A 213 -32.24 -4.90 -6.79
N GLU A 214 -32.89 -4.40 -5.75
CA GLU A 214 -34.06 -3.53 -5.88
C GLU A 214 -33.68 -2.17 -6.46
N GLU A 215 -32.60 -1.55 -5.96
CA GLU A 215 -32.17 -0.22 -6.39
C GLU A 215 -31.76 -0.17 -7.87
N LEU A 216 -31.05 -1.19 -8.36
CA LEU A 216 -30.52 -1.24 -9.72
C LEU A 216 -31.39 -2.07 -10.69
N GLU A 217 -32.47 -2.66 -10.22
CA GLU A 217 -33.34 -3.56 -10.99
C GLU A 217 -32.56 -4.70 -11.67
N ILE A 218 -31.60 -5.31 -10.95
CA ILE A 218 -30.77 -6.42 -11.45
C ILE A 218 -30.81 -7.61 -10.50
N PRO A 219 -30.61 -8.84 -10.99
CA PRO A 219 -30.32 -9.96 -10.10
C PRO A 219 -28.90 -9.79 -9.51
N VAL A 220 -28.81 -9.67 -8.19
CA VAL A 220 -27.52 -9.67 -7.47
C VAL A 220 -27.25 -11.08 -6.98
N PRO A 221 -26.22 -11.78 -7.52
CA PRO A 221 -25.88 -13.11 -7.08
C PRO A 221 -25.34 -13.11 -5.65
N LEU A 222 -25.64 -14.16 -4.90
CA LEU A 222 -25.01 -14.38 -3.60
C LEU A 222 -23.51 -14.64 -3.78
N LEU A 223 -22.73 -14.07 -2.87
CA LEU A 223 -21.28 -14.31 -2.81
C LEU A 223 -21.02 -15.60 -2.02
N GLU A 224 -20.47 -16.60 -2.72
CA GLU A 224 -20.11 -17.87 -2.09
C GLU A 224 -18.78 -17.77 -1.35
N PRO A 225 -18.73 -18.13 -0.04
CA PRO A 225 -17.52 -18.03 0.79
C PRO A 225 -16.30 -18.75 0.20
N GLU A 226 -16.47 -19.98 -0.27
CA GLU A 226 -15.39 -20.79 -0.83
C GLU A 226 -14.87 -20.21 -2.15
N ALA A 227 -15.77 -19.74 -3.01
CA ALA A 227 -15.41 -19.09 -4.27
C ALA A 227 -14.69 -17.75 -4.03
N PHE A 228 -15.08 -17.02 -2.99
CA PHE A 228 -14.37 -15.82 -2.56
C PHE A 228 -12.95 -16.13 -2.08
N LEU A 229 -12.77 -17.13 -1.21
CA LEU A 229 -11.42 -17.53 -0.76
C LEU A 229 -10.55 -18.03 -1.92
N ALA A 230 -11.13 -18.77 -2.86
CA ALA A 230 -10.43 -19.16 -4.09
C ALA A 230 -10.03 -17.96 -4.96
N TYR A 231 -10.87 -16.90 -4.98
CA TYR A 231 -10.56 -15.65 -5.66
C TYR A 231 -9.38 -14.91 -5.01
N VAL A 232 -9.32 -14.85 -3.67
CA VAL A 232 -8.21 -14.24 -2.92
C VAL A 232 -6.90 -15.01 -3.17
N GLY A 233 -6.96 -16.34 -3.29
CA GLY A 233 -5.82 -17.20 -3.57
C GLY A 233 -4.76 -17.16 -2.48
N THR A 234 -3.52 -16.74 -2.82
CA THR A 234 -2.41 -16.62 -1.86
C THR A 234 -2.44 -15.32 -1.05
N GLY A 235 -3.36 -14.42 -1.36
CA GLY A 235 -3.49 -13.12 -0.69
C GLY A 235 -4.00 -13.24 0.74
N GLN A 236 -3.75 -12.21 1.53
CA GLN A 236 -4.36 -12.07 2.84
C GLN A 236 -5.72 -11.40 2.69
N THR A 237 -6.77 -12.09 3.13
CA THR A 237 -8.17 -11.68 2.98
C THR A 237 -8.40 -10.27 3.55
N SER A 238 -9.04 -9.40 2.77
CA SER A 238 -9.33 -8.02 3.12
C SER A 238 -10.68 -7.54 2.56
N PHE A 239 -11.20 -6.44 3.08
CA PHE A 239 -12.41 -5.80 2.54
C PHE A 239 -12.24 -5.36 1.09
N LEU A 240 -11.02 -4.99 0.67
CA LEU A 240 -10.73 -4.67 -0.74
C LEU A 240 -10.96 -5.89 -1.64
N HIS A 241 -10.47 -7.05 -1.25
CA HIS A 241 -10.73 -8.29 -2.00
C HIS A 241 -12.23 -8.61 -2.09
N LEU A 242 -12.97 -8.39 -1.00
CA LEU A 242 -14.42 -8.61 -0.99
C LEU A 242 -15.14 -7.63 -1.92
N ALA A 243 -14.76 -6.35 -1.91
CA ALA A 243 -15.32 -5.35 -2.80
C ALA A 243 -15.05 -5.67 -4.28
N GLU A 244 -13.83 -6.09 -4.59
CA GLU A 244 -13.47 -6.50 -5.96
C GLU A 244 -14.21 -7.75 -6.43
N TYR A 245 -14.33 -8.73 -5.55
CA TYR A 245 -15.07 -9.95 -5.85
C TYR A 245 -16.56 -9.66 -6.07
N ALA A 246 -17.18 -8.83 -5.23
CA ALA A 246 -18.55 -8.37 -5.39
C ALA A 246 -18.73 -7.61 -6.72
N HIS A 247 -17.87 -6.64 -7.00
CA HIS A 247 -17.89 -5.87 -8.25
C HIS A 247 -17.76 -6.78 -9.48
N LYS A 248 -16.79 -7.69 -9.49
CA LYS A 248 -16.57 -8.64 -10.58
C LYS A 248 -17.78 -9.54 -10.83
N THR A 249 -18.45 -9.98 -9.76
CA THR A 249 -19.63 -10.83 -9.83
C THR A 249 -20.83 -10.06 -10.38
N LEU A 250 -20.97 -8.78 -10.00
CA LEU A 250 -22.03 -7.90 -10.49
C LEU A 250 -21.85 -7.46 -11.93
N LEU A 251 -20.60 -7.30 -12.40
CA LEU A 251 -20.29 -6.65 -13.67
C LEU A 251 -21.03 -7.25 -14.87
N LYS A 252 -21.18 -8.58 -14.92
CA LYS A 252 -21.91 -9.26 -16.01
C LYS A 252 -23.39 -8.85 -16.03
N HIS A 253 -24.01 -8.77 -14.87
CA HIS A 253 -25.43 -8.40 -14.73
C HIS A 253 -25.64 -6.91 -15.01
N LEU A 254 -24.72 -6.05 -14.57
CA LEU A 254 -24.74 -4.62 -14.89
C LEU A 254 -24.67 -4.38 -16.39
N VAL A 255 -23.73 -5.02 -17.10
CA VAL A 255 -23.58 -4.89 -18.56
C VAL A 255 -24.83 -5.36 -19.28
N GLN A 256 -25.44 -6.48 -18.87
CA GLN A 256 -26.68 -6.98 -19.47
C GLN A 256 -27.85 -6.00 -19.24
N ARG A 257 -27.97 -5.46 -18.03
CA ARG A 257 -29.06 -4.51 -17.71
C ARG A 257 -28.90 -3.19 -18.47
N VAL A 258 -27.68 -2.65 -18.53
CA VAL A 258 -27.42 -1.43 -19.31
C VAL A 258 -27.82 -1.58 -20.76
N LYS A 259 -27.51 -2.71 -21.40
CA LYS A 259 -27.95 -2.99 -22.78
C LYS A 259 -29.46 -3.02 -22.91
N ALA A 260 -30.15 -3.73 -22.01
CA ALA A 260 -31.63 -3.79 -22.01
C ALA A 260 -32.25 -2.40 -21.77
N LEU A 261 -31.69 -1.58 -20.88
CA LEU A 261 -32.13 -0.22 -20.64
C LEU A 261 -31.89 0.72 -21.84
N GLN A 262 -30.78 0.54 -22.56
CA GLN A 262 -30.53 1.29 -23.79
C GLN A 262 -31.55 0.94 -24.89
N GLU A 263 -31.93 -0.32 -25.03
CA GLU A 263 -32.99 -0.74 -25.95
C GLU A 263 -34.36 -0.20 -25.52
N GLU A 264 -34.70 -0.26 -24.23
CA GLU A 264 -35.95 0.30 -23.66
C GLU A 264 -36.02 1.82 -23.91
N ALA A 265 -34.92 2.54 -23.79
CA ALA A 265 -34.86 3.97 -23.98
C ALA A 265 -35.26 4.43 -25.41
N LEU A 266 -35.10 3.56 -26.44
CA LEU A 266 -35.47 3.89 -27.82
C LEU A 266 -37.01 4.07 -28.01
N THR A 267 -37.82 3.44 -27.17
CA THR A 267 -39.29 3.46 -27.27
C THR A 267 -39.96 4.10 -26.05
N ALA A 268 -39.19 4.49 -25.05
CA ALA A 268 -39.69 5.02 -23.78
C ALA A 268 -40.14 6.48 -23.90
N THR A 269 -41.05 6.89 -23.02
CA THR A 269 -41.48 8.30 -22.84
C THR A 269 -40.30 9.13 -22.31
N SER A 270 -40.34 10.46 -22.52
CA SER A 270 -39.27 11.38 -22.07
C SER A 270 -38.97 11.28 -20.57
N GLU A 271 -39.98 11.07 -19.74
CA GLU A 271 -39.86 10.90 -18.30
C GLU A 271 -39.11 9.58 -17.98
N ARG A 272 -39.49 8.48 -18.63
CA ARG A 272 -38.84 7.16 -18.45
C ARG A 272 -37.40 7.17 -19.00
N GLN A 273 -37.12 7.88 -20.10
CA GLN A 273 -35.77 8.09 -20.62
C GLN A 273 -34.87 8.77 -19.59
N SER A 274 -35.38 9.78 -18.86
CA SER A 274 -34.66 10.44 -17.79
C SER A 274 -34.35 9.50 -16.63
N GLN A 275 -35.29 8.64 -16.22
CA GLN A 275 -35.10 7.62 -15.20
C GLN A 275 -34.04 6.59 -15.63
N ILE A 276 -34.12 6.10 -16.87
CA ILE A 276 -33.16 5.18 -17.43
C ILE A 276 -31.76 5.79 -17.43
N ALA A 277 -31.59 7.05 -17.86
CA ALA A 277 -30.32 7.74 -17.85
C ALA A 277 -29.72 7.86 -16.43
N GLN A 278 -30.56 8.12 -15.42
CA GLN A 278 -30.12 8.15 -14.03
C GLN A 278 -29.68 6.76 -13.53
N LEU A 279 -30.42 5.71 -13.88
CA LEU A 279 -30.12 4.34 -13.49
C LEU A 279 -28.79 3.86 -14.12
N ILE A 280 -28.59 4.11 -15.42
CA ILE A 280 -27.33 3.80 -16.11
C ILE A 280 -26.17 4.54 -15.43
N ARG A 281 -26.35 5.84 -15.14
CA ARG A 281 -25.29 6.62 -14.45
C ARG A 281 -24.95 6.03 -13.07
N ARG A 282 -25.93 5.56 -12.30
CA ARG A 282 -25.67 4.87 -11.01
C ARG A 282 -24.89 3.58 -11.21
N MET A 283 -25.21 2.79 -12.25
CA MET A 283 -24.49 1.56 -12.59
C MET A 283 -23.06 1.86 -13.02
N ASP A 284 -22.82 2.90 -13.82
CA ASP A 284 -21.48 3.31 -14.25
C ASP A 284 -20.60 3.82 -13.09
N MET A 285 -21.24 4.40 -12.07
CA MET A 285 -20.53 4.87 -10.88
C MET A 285 -20.22 3.75 -9.87
N LEU A 286 -20.76 2.55 -10.05
CA LEU A 286 -20.55 1.43 -9.13
C LEU A 286 -19.16 0.81 -9.34
N THR A 287 -18.16 1.38 -8.70
CA THR A 287 -16.77 0.90 -8.70
C THR A 287 -16.49 0.07 -7.45
N THR A 288 -15.35 -0.60 -7.43
CA THR A 288 -14.86 -1.33 -6.24
C THR A 288 -14.78 -0.43 -5.01
N GLU A 289 -14.29 0.81 -5.18
CA GLU A 289 -14.19 1.79 -4.10
C GLU A 289 -15.55 2.18 -3.58
N VAL A 290 -16.54 2.41 -4.46
CA VAL A 290 -17.92 2.74 -4.06
C VAL A 290 -18.54 1.57 -3.29
N ILE A 291 -18.33 0.33 -3.74
CA ILE A 291 -18.83 -0.85 -3.02
C ILE A 291 -18.22 -0.91 -1.63
N MET A 292 -16.91 -0.74 -1.50
CA MET A 292 -16.21 -0.76 -0.22
C MET A 292 -16.73 0.34 0.72
N GLU A 293 -16.80 1.60 0.24
CA GLU A 293 -17.17 2.76 1.04
C GLU A 293 -18.66 2.77 1.47
N THR A 294 -19.54 2.26 0.61
CA THR A 294 -20.97 2.35 0.84
C THR A 294 -21.51 1.19 1.67
N TRP A 295 -20.96 -0.02 1.51
CA TRP A 295 -21.56 -1.22 2.09
C TRP A 295 -20.62 -2.07 2.95
N LEU A 296 -19.30 -2.07 2.72
CA LEU A 296 -18.40 -3.03 3.36
C LEU A 296 -17.59 -2.48 4.53
N LYS A 297 -17.44 -1.15 4.64
CA LYS A 297 -16.75 -0.56 5.79
C LYS A 297 -17.43 -0.91 7.12
N PRO A 298 -16.65 -1.09 8.20
CA PRO A 298 -17.21 -1.39 9.54
C PRO A 298 -18.24 -0.38 10.01
N GLU A 299 -18.07 0.91 9.70
CA GLU A 299 -19.01 1.99 10.06
C GLU A 299 -20.37 1.85 9.38
N ARG A 300 -20.46 1.09 8.29
CA ARG A 300 -21.71 0.79 7.56
C ARG A 300 -22.41 -0.46 8.09
N ASN A 301 -21.70 -1.23 8.92
CA ASN A 301 -22.15 -2.51 9.46
C ASN A 301 -22.03 -2.53 11.00
N PRO A 302 -22.73 -1.63 11.72
CA PRO A 302 -22.60 -1.50 13.18
C PRO A 302 -23.08 -2.73 13.94
N GLU A 303 -23.77 -3.66 13.28
CA GLU A 303 -24.19 -4.96 13.83
C GLU A 303 -23.04 -5.97 13.94
N LEU A 304 -21.91 -5.71 13.25
CA LEU A 304 -20.71 -6.54 13.34
C LEU A 304 -19.64 -5.85 14.21
N PRO A 305 -18.83 -6.63 14.95
CA PRO A 305 -17.68 -6.06 15.64
C PRO A 305 -16.72 -5.43 14.63
N SER A 306 -16.25 -4.21 14.91
CA SER A 306 -15.29 -3.54 14.05
C SER A 306 -13.88 -4.10 14.25
N PRO A 307 -13.20 -4.58 13.20
CA PRO A 307 -11.82 -5.01 13.30
C PRO A 307 -10.84 -3.84 13.43
N ASP A 308 -11.31 -2.60 13.32
CA ASP A 308 -10.48 -1.39 13.37
C ASP A 308 -10.45 -0.74 14.76
N VAL A 309 -11.21 -1.27 15.70
CA VAL A 309 -11.21 -0.87 17.11
C VAL A 309 -10.53 -1.95 17.95
N PRO A 310 -9.55 -1.59 18.79
CA PRO A 310 -8.91 -2.55 19.69
C PRO A 310 -9.95 -3.20 20.61
N ASP A 311 -9.93 -4.52 20.68
CA ASP A 311 -10.78 -5.33 21.55
C ASP A 311 -9.92 -6.27 22.40
N ASN A 312 -10.33 -6.47 23.66
CA ASN A 312 -9.72 -7.39 24.59
C ASN A 312 -10.49 -8.71 24.71
N ALA A 313 -11.33 -9.04 23.73
CA ALA A 313 -12.05 -10.30 23.70
C ALA A 313 -11.08 -11.50 23.77
N PRO A 314 -11.46 -12.61 24.40
CA PRO A 314 -10.59 -13.77 24.58
C PRO A 314 -10.08 -14.40 23.28
N ASP A 315 -10.83 -14.23 22.18
CA ASP A 315 -10.52 -14.76 20.85
C ASP A 315 -9.67 -13.81 20.00
N THR A 316 -9.44 -12.56 20.49
CA THR A 316 -8.56 -11.60 19.82
C THR A 316 -7.11 -12.09 19.97
N PRO A 317 -6.34 -12.23 18.85
CA PRO A 317 -4.95 -12.66 18.88
C PRO A 317 -4.07 -11.79 19.80
N GLU A 318 -3.10 -12.42 20.46
CA GLU A 318 -2.18 -11.72 21.36
C GLU A 318 -1.46 -10.55 20.67
N LEU A 319 -1.04 -10.74 19.43
CA LEU A 319 -0.38 -9.72 18.62
C LEU A 319 -1.21 -8.42 18.52
N LEU A 320 -2.55 -8.53 18.41
CA LEU A 320 -3.47 -7.40 18.30
C LEU A 320 -3.84 -6.76 19.65
N ARG A 321 -3.46 -7.41 20.77
CA ARG A 321 -3.65 -6.89 22.15
C ARG A 321 -2.37 -6.30 22.73
N MET A 322 -1.24 -6.58 22.09
CA MET A 322 0.08 -6.21 22.58
C MET A 322 0.32 -4.69 22.43
N PRO A 323 0.67 -3.96 23.51
CA PRO A 323 0.98 -2.54 23.43
C PRO A 323 2.18 -2.26 22.49
N PRO A 324 2.27 -1.07 21.87
CA PRO A 324 3.35 -0.72 20.93
C PRO A 324 4.75 -1.03 21.47
N HIS A 325 5.10 -0.56 22.66
CA HIS A 325 6.43 -0.75 23.24
C HIS A 325 6.80 -2.23 23.45
N VAL A 326 5.83 -3.07 23.80
CA VAL A 326 6.05 -4.52 23.99
C VAL A 326 6.29 -5.21 22.66
N LEU A 327 5.48 -4.89 21.63
CA LEU A 327 5.68 -5.43 20.28
C LEU A 327 7.04 -5.01 19.72
N LEU A 328 7.38 -3.71 19.84
CA LEU A 328 8.63 -3.21 19.26
C LEU A 328 9.86 -3.77 19.97
N ASP A 329 9.78 -4.00 21.30
CA ASP A 329 10.83 -4.68 22.05
C ASP A 329 11.00 -6.12 21.54
N TRP A 330 9.92 -6.87 21.40
CA TRP A 330 9.98 -8.21 20.81
C TRP A 330 10.63 -8.23 19.44
N LEU A 331 10.19 -7.34 18.52
CA LEU A 331 10.75 -7.23 17.16
C LEU A 331 12.25 -6.85 17.17
N SER A 332 12.67 -5.99 18.10
CA SER A 332 14.07 -5.57 18.23
C SER A 332 14.98 -6.70 18.71
N CYS A 333 14.45 -7.61 19.52
CA CYS A 333 15.17 -8.79 19.99
C CYS A 333 15.40 -9.85 18.90
N LEU A 334 14.55 -9.90 17.85
CA LEU A 334 14.70 -10.85 16.76
C LEU A 334 15.91 -10.54 15.87
N ARG A 335 16.24 -9.27 15.70
CA ARG A 335 17.37 -8.82 14.86
C ARG A 335 17.86 -7.47 15.33
N SER A 336 19.15 -7.33 15.59
CA SER A 336 19.76 -6.05 15.99
C SER A 336 19.76 -5.01 14.88
N GLY A 337 19.89 -5.46 13.62
CA GLY A 337 19.75 -4.60 12.45
C GLY A 337 18.31 -4.56 11.96
N TYR A 338 17.58 -3.49 12.24
CA TYR A 338 16.18 -3.33 11.80
C TYR A 338 15.83 -1.88 11.46
N ARG A 339 14.68 -1.73 10.85
CA ARG A 339 13.96 -0.46 10.73
C ARG A 339 12.54 -0.68 11.22
N ILE A 340 12.08 0.21 12.08
CA ILE A 340 10.68 0.29 12.49
C ILE A 340 10.18 1.64 12.02
N THR A 341 9.20 1.61 11.14
CA THR A 341 8.54 2.79 10.57
C THR A 341 7.15 2.91 11.13
N LEU A 342 6.84 4.03 11.78
CA LEU A 342 5.49 4.36 12.22
C LEU A 342 4.73 4.97 11.04
N GLN A 343 3.56 4.42 10.72
CA GLN A 343 2.61 5.01 9.78
C GLN A 343 1.85 6.15 10.47
N LEU A 344 1.57 7.23 9.73
CA LEU A 344 1.04 8.48 10.31
C LEU A 344 -0.42 8.76 9.98
N ALA A 345 -1.12 7.80 9.35
CA ALA A 345 -2.54 7.96 9.04
C ALA A 345 -3.34 8.32 10.29
N GLU A 346 -4.08 9.41 10.24
CA GLU A 346 -4.94 9.93 11.33
C GLU A 346 -4.21 10.21 12.66
N LEU A 347 -2.86 10.16 12.70
CA LEU A 347 -2.11 10.48 13.92
C LEU A 347 -1.87 11.97 14.03
N THR A 348 -2.02 12.48 15.26
CA THR A 348 -1.63 13.85 15.63
C THR A 348 -0.17 13.90 16.07
N ALA A 349 0.40 15.11 16.16
CA ALA A 349 1.75 15.26 16.67
C ALA A 349 1.88 14.82 18.14
N GLU A 350 0.80 14.94 18.90
CA GLU A 350 0.66 14.46 20.27
C GLU A 350 0.75 12.93 20.34
N ASP A 351 0.08 12.23 19.40
CA ASP A 351 0.14 10.76 19.32
C ASP A 351 1.56 10.29 19.00
N VAL A 352 2.19 10.92 18.03
CA VAL A 352 3.56 10.59 17.63
C VAL A 352 4.54 10.85 18.79
N LEU A 353 4.42 11.98 19.48
CA LEU A 353 5.27 12.28 20.65
C LEU A 353 5.13 11.23 21.75
N GLU A 354 3.91 10.82 22.04
CA GLU A 354 3.63 9.81 23.06
C GLU A 354 4.22 8.45 22.69
N LEU A 355 4.04 8.03 21.43
CA LEU A 355 4.61 6.77 20.90
C LEU A 355 6.16 6.81 20.91
N LEU A 356 6.78 7.94 20.53
CA LEU A 356 8.23 8.09 20.56
C LEU A 356 8.78 8.01 22.00
N TRP A 357 8.04 8.56 22.95
CA TRP A 357 8.39 8.48 24.37
C TRP A 357 8.28 7.06 24.92
N ASP A 358 7.15 6.40 24.68
CA ASP A 358 6.87 5.06 25.19
C ASP A 358 7.80 3.99 24.59
N CYS A 359 8.12 4.14 23.30
CA CYS A 359 8.96 3.20 22.57
C CYS A 359 10.47 3.49 22.64
N GLN A 360 10.91 4.51 23.38
CA GLN A 360 12.30 4.77 23.79
C GLN A 360 13.36 4.59 22.67
N GLY A 361 13.10 5.12 21.47
CA GLY A 361 14.04 5.08 20.33
C GLY A 361 13.94 3.84 19.45
N MET A 362 13.06 2.89 19.74
CA MET A 362 12.80 1.73 18.88
C MET A 362 12.15 2.15 17.55
N ILE A 363 11.36 3.23 17.53
CA ILE A 363 10.83 3.82 16.29
C ILE A 363 11.96 4.57 15.59
N THR A 364 12.42 4.03 14.47
CA THR A 364 13.58 4.57 13.74
C THR A 364 13.19 5.49 12.58
N HIS A 365 11.95 5.37 12.09
CA HIS A 365 11.44 6.12 10.93
C HIS A 365 9.98 6.52 11.15
N LEU A 366 9.60 7.64 10.52
CA LEU A 366 8.21 8.05 10.33
C LEU A 366 7.87 7.95 8.83
N GLU A 367 6.73 7.38 8.48
CA GLU A 367 6.22 7.42 7.10
C GLU A 367 5.56 8.78 6.87
N LEU A 368 6.41 9.80 6.69
CA LEU A 368 5.96 11.19 6.61
C LEU A 368 5.03 11.45 5.43
N PHE A 369 5.22 10.71 4.33
CA PHE A 369 4.36 10.80 3.16
C PHE A 369 3.98 9.41 2.67
N ASN A 370 2.68 9.16 2.61
CA ASN A 370 2.05 8.01 1.97
C ASN A 370 1.04 8.56 0.96
N LEU A 371 1.20 8.20 -0.33
CA LEU A 371 0.42 8.80 -1.40
C LEU A 371 -1.06 8.46 -1.31
N LYS A 372 -1.40 7.23 -0.91
CA LYS A 372 -2.78 6.80 -0.69
C LYS A 372 -3.41 7.60 0.46
N GLU A 373 -2.77 7.60 1.63
CA GLU A 373 -3.26 8.31 2.81
C GLU A 373 -3.40 9.82 2.58
N TRP A 374 -2.51 10.39 1.76
CA TRP A 374 -2.61 11.80 1.35
C TRP A 374 -3.84 12.05 0.46
N GLN A 375 -4.11 11.17 -0.51
CA GLN A 375 -5.28 11.29 -1.38
C GLN A 375 -6.60 11.10 -0.64
N GLU A 376 -6.62 10.24 0.37
CA GLU A 376 -7.77 9.99 1.24
C GLU A 376 -7.96 11.08 2.32
N GLY A 377 -6.99 12.00 2.45
CA GLY A 377 -7.06 13.14 3.38
C GLY A 377 -6.71 12.79 4.82
N HIS A 378 -6.05 11.66 5.05
CA HIS A 378 -5.69 11.16 6.39
C HIS A 378 -4.41 11.79 6.95
N LEU A 379 -3.63 12.52 6.14
CA LEU A 379 -2.36 13.14 6.54
C LEU A 379 -2.53 14.62 6.91
N ARG A 380 -3.46 14.94 7.80
CA ARG A 380 -3.81 16.33 8.16
C ARG A 380 -2.75 17.02 9.03
N HIS A 381 -1.96 16.26 9.79
CA HIS A 381 -1.05 16.78 10.82
C HIS A 381 0.43 16.74 10.41
N LEU A 382 0.73 16.52 9.12
CA LEU A 382 2.10 16.35 8.61
C LEU A 382 3.07 17.44 9.04
N THR A 383 2.66 18.71 8.94
CA THR A 383 3.52 19.86 9.26
C THR A 383 3.93 19.82 10.73
N ALA A 384 2.98 19.61 11.64
CA ALA A 384 3.27 19.56 13.08
C ALA A 384 4.13 18.34 13.45
N ILE A 385 3.90 17.20 12.80
CA ILE A 385 4.71 15.99 13.01
C ILE A 385 6.14 16.19 12.47
N ASN A 386 6.29 16.81 11.31
CA ASN A 386 7.60 17.13 10.74
C ASN A 386 8.38 18.11 11.62
N ASP A 387 7.72 19.13 12.16
CA ASP A 387 8.35 20.09 13.08
C ASP A 387 8.81 19.39 14.36
N LEU A 388 8.01 18.48 14.89
CA LEU A 388 8.37 17.64 16.05
C LEU A 388 9.61 16.79 15.73
N GLN A 389 9.63 16.09 14.59
CA GLN A 389 10.75 15.26 14.14
C GLN A 389 12.04 16.09 14.00
N ILE A 390 11.96 17.26 13.38
CA ILE A 390 13.09 18.18 13.22
C ILE A 390 13.59 18.66 14.59
N ALA A 391 12.71 19.00 15.52
CA ALA A 391 13.06 19.47 16.87
C ALA A 391 13.78 18.36 17.68
N ILE A 392 13.33 17.11 17.54
CA ILE A 392 13.96 15.96 18.17
C ILE A 392 15.38 15.76 17.61
N ASN A 393 15.52 15.70 16.28
CA ASN A 393 16.80 15.43 15.62
C ASN A 393 17.85 16.54 15.81
N LYS A 394 17.43 17.81 15.77
CA LYS A 394 18.32 18.95 16.01
C LYS A 394 18.78 19.07 17.47
N GLY A 395 18.21 18.28 18.36
CA GLY A 395 18.52 18.35 19.79
C GLY A 395 18.15 19.69 20.44
N SER A 396 17.27 20.48 19.81
CA SER A 396 16.85 21.80 20.30
C SER A 396 15.87 21.65 21.46
N VAL A 397 16.41 21.68 22.68
CA VAL A 397 15.60 21.60 23.90
C VAL A 397 14.59 22.74 23.99
N LEU A 398 14.98 23.99 23.57
CA LEU A 398 14.08 25.13 23.61
C LEU A 398 12.89 24.98 22.66
N HIS A 399 13.15 24.57 21.44
CA HIS A 399 12.10 24.33 20.44
C HIS A 399 11.15 23.22 20.89
N LEU A 400 11.68 22.09 21.38
CA LEU A 400 10.87 21.01 21.91
C LEU A 400 10.01 21.45 23.10
N LYS A 401 10.56 22.28 24.01
CA LYS A 401 9.77 22.88 25.11
C LYS A 401 8.63 23.75 24.61
N GLN A 402 8.83 24.48 23.52
CA GLN A 402 7.78 25.32 22.93
C GLN A 402 6.66 24.46 22.35
N ILE A 403 7.00 23.42 21.57
CA ILE A 403 6.03 22.47 21.03
C ILE A 403 5.23 21.81 22.16
N LEU A 404 5.91 21.21 23.15
CA LEU A 404 5.27 20.54 24.29
C LEU A 404 4.36 21.47 25.10
N ARG A 405 4.78 22.73 25.37
CA ARG A 405 3.94 23.69 26.04
C ARG A 405 2.71 24.07 25.22
N GLY A 406 2.82 24.14 23.90
CA GLY A 406 1.69 24.33 22.99
C GLY A 406 0.67 23.19 23.14
N MET A 407 1.12 21.94 23.02
CA MET A 407 0.30 20.76 23.18
C MET A 407 -0.38 20.69 24.56
N ILE A 408 0.38 20.96 25.64
CA ILE A 408 -0.16 21.00 27.02
C ILE A 408 -1.29 22.00 27.14
N ARG A 409 -1.12 23.23 26.63
CA ARG A 409 -2.17 24.27 26.68
C ARG A 409 -3.44 23.84 25.95
N THR A 410 -3.30 23.19 24.78
CA THR A 410 -4.44 22.68 24.02
C THR A 410 -5.18 21.60 24.82
N LEU A 411 -4.45 20.68 25.45
CA LEU A 411 -5.03 19.62 26.28
C LEU A 411 -5.67 20.14 27.56
N GLU A 412 -5.09 21.18 28.19
CA GLU A 412 -5.64 21.82 29.38
C GLU A 412 -6.95 22.55 29.11
N ALA A 413 -7.17 23.02 27.88
CA ALA A 413 -8.45 23.61 27.46
C ALA A 413 -9.57 22.58 27.26
N SER A 414 -9.23 21.29 27.18
CA SER A 414 -10.19 20.20 27.09
C SER A 414 -10.65 19.77 28.47
N SER A 415 -11.92 19.40 28.60
CA SER A 415 -12.51 18.87 29.84
C SER A 415 -12.48 17.33 29.94
N SER A 416 -11.92 16.64 28.92
CA SER A 416 -11.84 15.18 28.86
C SER A 416 -10.88 14.61 29.91
N GLU A 417 -11.28 13.53 30.60
CA GLU A 417 -10.40 12.84 31.54
C GLU A 417 -9.19 12.20 30.85
N LYS A 418 -9.38 11.68 29.62
CA LYS A 418 -8.29 11.14 28.77
C LYS A 418 -7.24 12.22 28.46
N ASP A 419 -7.67 13.48 28.25
CA ASP A 419 -6.77 14.59 27.96
C ASP A 419 -6.02 15.06 29.20
N LYS A 420 -6.61 14.96 30.38
CA LYS A 420 -5.91 15.24 31.65
C LYS A 420 -4.79 14.25 31.92
N GLU A 421 -5.05 12.95 31.71
CA GLU A 421 -4.02 11.91 31.83
C GLU A 421 -2.86 12.17 30.85
N ARG A 422 -3.21 12.47 29.59
CA ARG A 422 -2.24 12.81 28.55
C ARG A 422 -1.43 14.05 28.89
N CYS A 423 -2.08 15.09 29.41
CA CYS A 423 -1.44 16.30 29.89
C CYS A 423 -0.43 16.01 31.00
N ALA A 424 -0.77 15.15 31.96
CA ALA A 424 0.14 14.72 33.01
C ALA A 424 1.39 14.03 32.44
N LYS A 425 1.22 13.13 31.46
CA LYS A 425 2.30 12.47 30.76
C LYS A 425 3.20 13.47 30.02
N PHE A 426 2.62 14.45 29.32
CA PHE A 426 3.40 15.48 28.59
C PHE A 426 4.18 16.39 29.54
N ARG A 427 3.68 16.65 30.74
CA ARG A 427 4.45 17.36 31.79
C ARG A 427 5.65 16.54 32.26
N ILE A 428 5.56 15.20 32.32
CA ILE A 428 6.70 14.32 32.60
C ILE A 428 7.72 14.40 31.48
N ILE A 429 7.30 14.30 30.20
CA ILE A 429 8.17 14.44 29.03
C ILE A 429 8.87 15.80 29.03
N LEU A 430 8.14 16.88 29.32
CA LEU A 430 8.68 18.25 29.37
C LEU A 430 9.83 18.39 30.40
N ARG A 431 9.76 17.66 31.52
CA ARG A 431 10.83 17.61 32.53
C ARG A 431 12.01 16.73 32.12
N ASN A 432 11.79 15.78 31.20
CA ASN A 432 12.74 14.74 30.81
C ASN A 432 13.07 14.75 29.31
N ILE A 433 13.08 15.93 28.67
CA ILE A 433 13.41 16.09 27.24
C ILE A 433 14.72 15.40 26.83
N PRO A 434 15.82 15.46 27.63
CA PRO A 434 17.05 14.75 27.29
C PRO A 434 16.85 13.25 27.09
N SER A 435 15.98 12.61 27.86
CA SER A 435 15.68 11.17 27.74
C SER A 435 14.94 10.86 26.42
N LEU A 436 14.00 11.73 26.00
CA LEU A 436 13.34 11.62 24.70
C LEU A 436 14.34 11.76 23.54
N GLN A 437 15.29 12.66 23.65
CA GLN A 437 16.26 12.95 22.58
C GLN A 437 17.46 11.99 22.55
N ALA A 438 17.79 11.33 23.66
CA ALA A 438 19.00 10.53 23.78
C ALA A 438 19.15 9.45 22.69
N PRO A 439 18.14 8.63 22.37
CA PRO A 439 18.23 7.64 21.31
C PRO A 439 18.46 8.28 19.93
N TYR A 440 17.81 9.40 19.68
CA TYR A 440 17.83 10.09 18.37
C TYR A 440 19.07 10.95 18.13
N LYS A 441 19.88 11.20 19.15
CA LYS A 441 21.24 11.77 18.99
C LYS A 441 22.20 10.78 18.41
N VAL A 442 22.03 9.48 18.71
CA VAL A 442 22.88 8.41 18.19
C VAL A 442 22.40 7.98 16.80
N ALA A 443 21.09 7.77 16.66
CA ALA A 443 20.45 7.35 15.41
C ALA A 443 19.26 8.29 15.10
N PRO A 444 19.43 9.32 14.27
CA PRO A 444 18.37 10.27 13.97
C PRO A 444 17.08 9.61 13.48
N LEU A 445 15.93 10.11 13.95
CA LEU A 445 14.61 9.73 13.48
C LEU A 445 14.45 10.11 12.02
N ARG A 446 14.42 9.13 11.14
CA ARG A 446 14.40 9.33 9.68
C ARG A 446 12.97 9.38 9.15
N ILE A 447 12.84 9.85 7.91
CA ILE A 447 11.58 9.86 7.20
C ILE A 447 11.55 8.75 6.14
N ARG A 448 10.33 8.30 5.83
CA ARG A 448 10.00 7.41 4.71
C ARG A 448 8.91 8.03 3.86
N ILE A 449 8.92 7.65 2.60
CA ILE A 449 7.89 8.01 1.64
C ILE A 449 7.46 6.75 0.90
N GLY A 450 6.18 6.56 0.74
CA GLY A 450 5.61 5.38 0.07
C GLY A 450 4.33 5.71 -0.67
N THR A 451 3.84 4.78 -1.46
CA THR A 451 2.59 4.95 -2.21
C THR A 451 1.45 4.10 -1.67
N ASP A 452 1.71 3.09 -0.88
CA ASP A 452 0.76 2.02 -0.50
C ASP A 452 0.08 1.39 -1.72
N SER A 453 0.84 1.30 -2.84
CA SER A 453 0.29 0.83 -4.10
C SER A 453 -0.02 -0.66 -4.06
N THR A 454 -1.24 -1.00 -4.46
CA THR A 454 -1.72 -2.38 -4.64
C THR A 454 -1.71 -2.81 -6.11
N SER A 455 -1.38 -1.91 -7.02
CA SER A 455 -1.42 -2.14 -8.48
C SER A 455 -2.80 -2.51 -9.04
N HIS A 456 -3.89 -2.24 -8.32
CA HIS A 456 -5.25 -2.41 -8.83
C HIS A 456 -5.60 -1.33 -9.86
N SER A 457 -6.47 -1.67 -10.82
CA SER A 457 -7.02 -0.70 -11.78
C SER A 457 -8.17 0.07 -11.11
N GLY A 458 -8.26 1.38 -11.36
CA GLY A 458 -9.26 2.25 -10.72
C GLY A 458 -8.69 3.10 -9.58
N VAL A 459 -7.60 2.68 -8.96
CA VAL A 459 -6.90 3.48 -7.96
C VAL A 459 -6.17 4.65 -8.64
N ARG A 460 -6.34 5.85 -8.10
CA ARG A 460 -5.77 7.09 -8.69
C ARG A 460 -4.26 7.22 -8.57
N HIS A 461 -3.59 6.32 -7.84
CA HIS A 461 -2.15 6.34 -7.63
C HIS A 461 -1.48 5.03 -8.09
N GLY A 462 -0.26 5.14 -8.58
CA GLY A 462 0.59 4.00 -8.91
C GLY A 462 1.80 3.94 -8.00
N MET A 463 2.59 2.87 -8.09
CA MET A 463 3.84 2.79 -7.35
C MET A 463 4.92 3.69 -7.96
N GLY A 464 5.82 4.16 -7.09
CA GLY A 464 7.03 4.87 -7.42
C GLY A 464 6.94 6.37 -7.20
N LEU A 465 7.90 6.90 -6.45
CA LEU A 465 8.09 8.31 -6.19
C LEU A 465 9.46 8.74 -6.72
N ALA A 466 9.51 9.82 -7.48
CA ALA A 466 10.73 10.38 -8.03
C ALA A 466 10.95 11.79 -7.49
N MET A 467 12.22 12.12 -7.20
CA MET A 467 12.58 13.50 -6.87
C MET A 467 12.83 14.28 -8.16
N PRO A 468 12.13 15.38 -8.43
CA PRO A 468 12.27 16.14 -9.67
C PRO A 468 13.71 16.56 -9.96
N GLU A 469 14.49 16.90 -8.92
CA GLU A 469 15.88 17.34 -9.02
C GLU A 469 16.82 16.26 -9.59
N THR A 470 16.45 14.99 -9.42
CA THR A 470 17.26 13.86 -9.87
C THR A 470 16.93 13.43 -11.31
N LEU A 471 15.85 13.96 -11.89
CA LEU A 471 15.42 13.60 -13.24
C LEU A 471 16.23 14.33 -14.32
N PRO A 472 16.43 13.73 -15.52
CA PRO A 472 16.96 14.43 -16.68
C PRO A 472 16.13 15.65 -17.05
N HIS A 473 16.80 16.65 -17.64
CA HIS A 473 16.14 17.91 -17.98
C HIS A 473 14.89 17.74 -18.89
N GLY A 474 14.90 16.75 -19.79
CA GLY A 474 13.75 16.42 -20.64
C GLY A 474 12.54 15.94 -19.84
N ALA A 475 12.75 15.09 -18.83
CA ALA A 475 11.72 14.57 -17.94
C ALA A 475 11.17 15.66 -17.02
N ARG A 476 12.03 16.54 -16.47
CA ARG A 476 11.60 17.68 -15.63
C ARG A 476 10.67 18.66 -16.30
N ARG A 477 10.73 18.76 -17.63
CA ARG A 477 9.82 19.64 -18.42
C ARG A 477 8.44 19.02 -18.63
N GLN A 478 8.26 17.75 -18.35
CA GLN A 478 7.01 17.01 -18.54
C GLN A 478 6.18 16.92 -17.26
N ILE A 479 6.80 17.21 -16.11
CA ILE A 479 6.16 17.30 -14.80
C ILE A 479 5.76 18.77 -14.54
#